data_32a84af9737074b85ab858bf6ba98649
#
_entry.id   32a84af9737074b85ab858bf6ba98649
#
_cell.length_a   1.000
_cell.length_b   1.000
_cell.length_c   1.000
_cell.angle_alpha   90.00
_cell.angle_beta   90.00
_cell.angle_gamma   90.00
#
_symmetry.space_group_name_H-M   'P 1'
#
loop_
_entity.id
_entity.type
_entity.pdbx_description
1 polymer ?
#
loop_
_entity_poly.entity_id
_entity_poly.type
_entity_poly.pdbx_seq_one_letter_code
_entity_poly.pdbx_strand_id
1 'polypeptide(L)'
;MKRILALALAFILVFSIIPVAHAEEVTTPADNPIILEILATGGLSFSGTTAICSGSVTDNNKSISATMTLYHGSTPVGSWSESGTSYVDFYGTCTVTKGQSYTLVISGTVNGTPFSTTPITKTC
;
A
#
# COMPACT_ATOMS: atom_id res chain seq x y z
N MET A 1 -47.28 3.16 -5.53
CA MET A 1 -46.48 4.16 -5.15
C MET A 1 -45.89 3.94 -3.85
N LYS A 2 -46.62 3.79 -2.85
CA LYS A 2 -46.09 3.59 -1.56
C LYS A 2 -45.18 2.43 -1.48
N ARG A 3 -45.52 1.41 -2.19
CA ARG A 3 -44.68 0.24 -2.14
C ARG A 3 -43.35 0.48 -2.71
N ILE A 4 -43.30 1.27 -3.72
CA ILE A 4 -42.07 1.55 -4.34
C ILE A 4 -41.18 2.35 -3.44
N LEU A 5 -41.78 3.22 -2.71
CA LEU A 5 -41.01 3.99 -1.80
C LEU A 5 -40.41 3.13 -0.74
N ALA A 6 -41.16 2.21 -0.29
CA ALA A 6 -40.68 1.36 0.75
C ALA A 6 -39.51 0.56 0.24
N LEU A 7 -39.57 0.17 -0.97
CA LEU A 7 -38.51 -0.58 -1.53
C LEU A 7 -37.25 0.24 -1.62
N ALA A 8 -37.39 1.42 -2.04
CA ALA A 8 -36.25 2.26 -2.16
C ALA A 8 -35.61 2.48 -0.81
N LEU A 9 -36.44 2.60 0.16
CA LEU A 9 -35.92 2.83 1.47
C LEU A 9 -35.19 1.65 1.97
N ALA A 10 -35.70 0.51 1.73
CA ALA A 10 -35.04 -0.68 2.18
C ALA A 10 -33.69 -0.82 1.50
N PHE A 11 -33.66 -0.47 0.28
CA PHE A 11 -32.45 -0.56 -0.46
C PHE A 11 -31.40 0.34 0.13
N ILE A 12 -31.75 1.50 0.46
CA ILE A 12 -30.83 2.42 1.05
C ILE A 12 -30.31 1.91 2.35
N LEU A 13 -31.13 1.30 3.11
CA LEU A 13 -30.69 0.79 4.36
C LEU A 13 -29.62 -0.25 4.18
N VAL A 14 -29.85 -1.12 3.28
CA VAL A 14 -28.91 -2.15 3.05
C VAL A 14 -27.62 -1.57 2.61
N PHE A 15 -27.69 -0.55 1.77
CA PHE A 15 -26.52 0.02 1.30
C PHE A 15 -25.72 0.66 2.34
N SER A 16 -26.32 1.29 3.23
CA SER A 16 -25.61 2.00 4.22
C SER A 16 -24.89 1.11 5.17
N ILE A 17 -25.20 -0.11 5.23
CA ILE A 17 -24.53 -0.95 6.12
C ILE A 17 -23.26 -1.38 5.67
N ILE A 18 -23.17 -1.62 4.51
CA ILE A 18 -22.00 -2.12 4.04
C ILE A 18 -20.85 -1.52 4.42
N PRO A 19 -20.84 -0.58 4.34
CA PRO A 19 -19.64 -0.03 4.60
C PRO A 19 -19.07 -0.35 5.77
N VAL A 20 -19.41 -0.85 5.98
CA VAL A 20 -18.89 -0.87 6.91
C VAL A 20 -18.17 -1.68 7.13
N ALA A 21 -18.41 -2.16 6.88
CA ALA A 21 -17.88 -2.69 7.23
C ALA A 21 -16.89 -2.63 7.40
N HIS A 22 -16.97 -2.58 7.40
CA HIS A 22 -16.26 -2.45 7.66
C HIS A 22 -15.61 -2.16 8.26
N ALA A 23 -15.72 -2.23 8.26
CA ALA A 23 -15.29 -1.94 8.92
C ALA A 23 -14.93 -2.24 9.79
N GLU A 24 -15.19 -2.47 9.97
CA GLU A 24 -15.02 -2.56 10.68
C GLU A 24 -14.44 -3.00 11.23
N GLU A 25 -14.35 -3.31 11.14
CA GLU A 25 -13.94 -3.57 11.57
C GLU A 25 -13.32 -3.60 12.19
N VAL A 26 -13.22 -3.59 12.16
CA VAL A 26 -12.68 -3.48 12.72
C VAL A 26 -12.47 -3.61 13.73
N THR A 27 -12.71 -3.72 14.08
CA THR A 27 -12.61 -3.67 15.01
C THR A 27 -12.17 -4.20 15.83
N THR A 28 -12.11 -4.67 15.90
CA THR A 28 -11.73 -5.09 16.74
C THR A 28 -10.59 -5.04 17.16
N PRO A 29 -10.40 -4.67 17.51
CA PRO A 29 -9.32 -4.20 18.13
C PRO A 29 -8.36 -5.14 18.50
N ALA A 30 -8.67 -5.96 19.19
CA ALA A 30 -7.77 -6.88 19.68
C ALA A 30 -7.10 -7.52 18.59
N ASP A 31 -7.64 -7.44 17.53
CA ASP A 31 -7.13 -8.11 16.47
C ASP A 31 -5.93 -7.62 15.96
N ASN A 32 -5.40 -6.76 16.49
CA ASN A 32 -4.19 -6.26 16.11
C ASN A 32 -3.18 -7.23 15.68
N PRO A 33 -3.11 -8.37 16.19
CA PRO A 33 -2.08 -9.29 15.79
C PRO A 33 -2.05 -9.47 14.30
N ILE A 34 -3.19 -9.38 13.70
CA ILE A 34 -3.24 -9.57 12.30
C ILE A 34 -2.48 -8.51 11.59
N ILE A 35 -2.55 -7.33 12.07
CA ILE A 35 -1.86 -6.24 11.46
C ILE A 35 -0.39 -6.44 11.54
N LEU A 36 0.08 -7.04 12.60
CA LEU A 36 1.49 -7.21 12.76
C LEU A 36 2.07 -8.29 11.87
N GLU A 37 1.23 -9.04 11.21
CA GLU A 37 1.75 -10.07 10.34
C GLU A 37 2.43 -9.48 9.13
N ILE A 38 1.99 -8.36 8.64
CA ILE A 38 2.60 -7.75 7.49
C ILE A 38 3.61 -6.71 7.96
N LEU A 39 4.86 -6.90 7.58
CA LEU A 39 5.88 -5.94 7.91
C LEU A 39 6.47 -5.43 6.61
N ALA A 40 6.22 -4.20 6.28
CA ALA A 40 6.72 -3.60 5.06
C ALA A 40 7.52 -2.35 5.41
N THR A 41 8.77 -2.28 4.95
CA THR A 41 9.63 -1.14 5.24
C THR A 41 10.26 -0.67 3.96
N GLY A 42 10.60 0.59 3.91
CA GLY A 42 11.26 1.17 2.76
C GLY A 42 12.34 2.15 3.17
N GLY A 43 13.26 2.43 2.27
CA GLY A 43 14.31 3.38 2.49
C GLY A 43 14.62 4.14 1.22
N LEU A 44 14.82 5.44 1.34
CA LEU A 44 15.13 6.31 0.22
C LEU A 44 16.30 7.18 0.61
N SER A 45 17.34 7.16 -0.21
CA SER A 45 18.48 8.02 -0.01
C SER A 45 19.00 8.48 -1.36
N PHE A 46 19.90 9.47 -1.35
CA PHE A 46 20.43 10.02 -2.57
C PHE A 46 21.95 10.11 -2.49
N SER A 47 22.58 9.85 -3.62
CA SER A 47 24.02 10.03 -3.76
C SER A 47 24.19 10.81 -5.07
N GLY A 48 24.49 12.12 -4.95
CA GLY A 48 24.55 12.99 -6.11
C GLY A 48 23.18 13.04 -6.81
N THR A 49 23.14 12.64 -8.05
CA THR A 49 21.89 12.60 -8.81
C THR A 49 21.37 11.16 -8.94
N THR A 50 21.74 10.29 -8.02
CA THR A 50 21.24 8.92 -8.02
C THR A 50 20.37 8.71 -6.79
N ALA A 51 19.16 8.24 -7.00
CA ALA A 51 18.30 7.83 -5.90
C ALA A 51 18.57 6.37 -5.62
N ILE A 52 18.68 6.01 -4.36
CA ILE A 52 18.88 4.64 -3.92
C ILE A 52 17.62 4.24 -3.15
N CYS A 53 16.92 3.27 -3.68
CA CYS A 53 15.64 2.83 -3.14
C CYS A 53 15.77 1.39 -2.66
N SER A 54 15.26 1.12 -1.48
CA SER A 54 15.29 -0.23 -0.94
C SER A 54 14.00 -0.49 -0.17
N GLY A 55 13.70 -1.74 0.06
CA GLY A 55 12.52 -2.07 0.83
C GLY A 55 12.38 -3.56 0.99
N SER A 56 11.46 -3.95 1.86
CA SER A 56 11.14 -5.36 2.05
C SER A 56 9.70 -5.49 2.52
N VAL A 57 9.11 -6.63 2.22
CA VAL A 57 7.79 -6.99 2.72
C VAL A 57 7.88 -8.41 3.26
N THR A 58 7.43 -8.60 4.47
CA THR A 58 7.48 -9.90 5.13
C THR A 58 6.11 -10.25 5.68
N ASP A 59 5.64 -11.45 5.39
CA ASP A 59 4.42 -11.95 5.98
C ASP A 59 4.49 -13.48 5.90
N ASN A 60 4.71 -14.08 7.03
CA ASN A 60 5.07 -15.50 7.12
C ASN A 60 4.06 -16.42 6.44
N ASN A 61 4.58 -17.31 5.59
CA ASN A 61 3.79 -18.32 4.89
C ASN A 61 2.72 -17.76 3.96
N LYS A 62 2.91 -16.56 3.45
CA LYS A 62 1.93 -15.97 2.53
C LYS A 62 2.59 -15.61 1.22
N SER A 63 1.78 -15.58 0.18
CA SER A 63 2.24 -15.23 -1.15
C SER A 63 2.22 -13.71 -1.29
N ILE A 64 3.35 -13.13 -1.63
CA ILE A 64 3.50 -11.70 -1.72
C ILE A 64 3.80 -11.30 -3.15
N SER A 65 3.11 -10.28 -3.63
CA SER A 65 3.39 -9.69 -4.93
C SER A 65 3.37 -8.18 -4.72
N ALA A 66 4.48 -7.52 -4.90
CA ALA A 66 4.59 -6.12 -4.54
C ALA A 66 5.44 -5.34 -5.54
N THR A 67 5.23 -4.03 -5.55
CA THR A 67 5.97 -3.12 -6.41
C THR A 67 6.44 -1.92 -5.58
N MET A 68 7.70 -1.59 -5.71
CA MET A 68 8.27 -0.39 -5.11
C MET A 68 8.36 0.65 -6.20
N THR A 69 7.82 1.83 -5.98
CA THR A 69 7.79 2.91 -6.98
C THR A 69 8.31 4.20 -6.39
N LEU A 70 9.17 4.87 -7.12
CA LEU A 70 9.64 6.19 -6.76
C LEU A 70 8.94 7.19 -7.65
N TYR A 71 8.33 8.21 -7.03
CA TYR A 71 7.58 9.24 -7.73
C TYR A 71 8.25 10.60 -7.62
N HIS A 72 8.09 11.40 -8.66
CA HIS A 72 8.37 12.83 -8.61
C HIS A 72 7.00 13.49 -8.78
N GLY A 73 6.43 13.98 -7.72
CA GLY A 73 5.04 14.41 -7.71
C GLY A 73 4.15 13.18 -7.90
N SER A 74 3.37 13.18 -8.95
CA SER A 74 2.53 12.03 -9.28
C SER A 74 3.11 11.19 -10.43
N THR A 75 4.31 11.52 -10.89
CA THR A 75 4.92 10.83 -12.02
C THR A 75 5.89 9.76 -11.54
N PRO A 76 5.72 8.52 -11.92
CA PRO A 76 6.69 7.48 -11.54
C PRO A 76 8.00 7.69 -12.30
N VAL A 77 9.10 7.65 -11.60
CA VAL A 77 10.42 7.77 -12.19
C VAL A 77 11.24 6.49 -12.06
N GLY A 78 10.80 5.57 -11.23
CA GLY A 78 11.41 4.26 -11.12
C GLY A 78 10.42 3.28 -10.52
N SER A 79 10.46 2.03 -10.93
CA SER A 79 9.51 1.02 -10.44
C SER A 79 10.17 -0.34 -10.49
N TRP A 80 10.00 -1.11 -9.41
CA TRP A 80 10.59 -2.42 -9.28
C TRP A 80 9.56 -3.36 -8.68
N SER A 81 9.36 -4.53 -9.31
CA SER A 81 8.36 -5.50 -8.87
C SER A 81 9.03 -6.79 -8.43
N GLU A 82 8.52 -7.36 -7.35
CA GLU A 82 9.03 -8.61 -6.81
C GLU A 82 7.88 -9.47 -6.32
N SER A 83 8.07 -10.78 -6.33
CA SER A 83 7.08 -11.69 -5.77
C SER A 83 7.79 -12.84 -5.11
N GLY A 84 7.16 -13.43 -4.12
CA GLY A 84 7.74 -14.55 -3.38
C GLY A 84 6.82 -15.00 -2.29
N THR A 85 7.29 -15.96 -1.49
CA THR A 85 6.54 -16.47 -0.36
C THR A 85 7.26 -16.05 0.90
N SER A 86 6.53 -15.54 1.84
CA SER A 86 7.00 -15.07 3.15
C SER A 86 7.82 -13.80 3.11
N TYR A 87 8.54 -13.53 2.04
CA TYR A 87 9.46 -12.42 2.03
C TYR A 87 9.77 -11.96 0.61
N VAL A 88 9.79 -10.67 0.38
CA VAL A 88 10.31 -10.09 -0.86
C VAL A 88 11.18 -8.89 -0.50
N ASP A 89 12.18 -8.64 -1.32
CA ASP A 89 13.19 -7.64 -1.06
C ASP A 89 13.36 -6.78 -2.31
N PHE A 90 13.55 -5.50 -2.12
CA PHE A 90 13.69 -4.56 -3.23
C PHE A 90 15.01 -3.78 -3.10
N TYR A 91 15.63 -3.57 -4.23
CA TYR A 91 16.75 -2.65 -4.32
C TYR A 91 16.79 -2.10 -5.73
N GLY A 92 16.89 -0.81 -5.86
CA GLY A 92 16.98 -0.19 -7.17
C GLY A 92 17.51 1.21 -7.09
N THR A 93 18.01 1.68 -8.22
CA THR A 93 18.51 3.04 -8.32
C THR A 93 17.97 3.68 -9.57
N CYS A 94 17.84 5.00 -9.56
CA CYS A 94 17.49 5.72 -10.75
C CYS A 94 18.05 7.14 -10.68
N THR A 95 18.09 7.80 -11.84
CA THR A 95 18.62 9.14 -11.93
C THR A 95 17.56 10.14 -11.49
N VAL A 96 17.94 11.08 -10.67
CA VAL A 96 17.04 12.10 -10.15
C VAL A 96 17.69 13.47 -10.29
N THR A 97 16.97 14.52 -9.98
CA THR A 97 17.45 15.90 -10.10
C THR A 97 17.63 16.49 -8.71
N LYS A 98 18.77 17.09 -8.47
CA LYS A 98 19.03 17.73 -7.20
C LYS A 98 18.03 18.84 -6.95
N GLY A 99 17.65 19.00 -5.72
CA GLY A 99 16.70 20.04 -5.31
C GLY A 99 15.25 19.63 -5.44
N GLN A 100 14.96 18.48 -6.03
CA GLN A 100 13.57 18.02 -6.20
C GLN A 100 13.21 17.02 -5.12
N SER A 101 11.92 16.96 -4.81
CA SER A 101 11.40 15.99 -3.83
C SER A 101 10.88 14.76 -4.52
N TYR A 102 11.14 13.61 -3.89
CA TYR A 102 10.71 12.32 -4.41
C TYR A 102 10.01 11.52 -3.32
N THR A 103 9.07 10.70 -3.72
CA THR A 103 8.28 9.90 -2.78
C THR A 103 8.36 8.41 -3.15
N LEU A 104 8.72 7.59 -2.17
CA LEU A 104 8.82 6.15 -2.35
C LEU A 104 7.63 5.48 -1.71
N VAL A 105 7.01 4.56 -2.45
CA VAL A 105 5.86 3.79 -1.95
C VAL A 105 6.05 2.34 -2.34
N ILE A 106 5.74 1.43 -1.44
CA ILE A 106 5.69 0.00 -1.74
C ILE A 106 4.24 -0.42 -1.58
N SER A 107 3.69 -1.08 -2.59
CA SER A 107 2.31 -1.53 -2.55
C SER A 107 2.19 -2.86 -3.28
N GLY A 108 1.10 -3.55 -3.07
CA GLY A 108 0.87 -4.82 -3.72
C GLY A 108 -0.19 -5.62 -2.99
N THR A 109 -0.01 -6.93 -2.99
CA THR A 109 -0.95 -7.83 -2.34
C THR A 109 -0.22 -8.89 -1.53
N VAL A 110 -0.85 -9.36 -0.48
CA VAL A 110 -0.40 -10.48 0.31
C VAL A 110 -1.56 -11.46 0.33
N ASN A 111 -1.38 -12.62 -0.24
CA ASN A 111 -2.46 -13.61 -0.45
C ASN A 111 -3.68 -12.94 -1.08
N GLY A 112 -3.44 -12.04 -2.03
CA GLY A 112 -4.52 -11.34 -2.73
C GLY A 112 -5.10 -10.14 -2.02
N THR A 113 -4.69 -9.87 -0.79
CA THR A 113 -5.20 -8.72 -0.05
C THR A 113 -4.30 -7.51 -0.28
N PRO A 114 -4.83 -6.39 -0.73
CA PRO A 114 -4.00 -5.22 -1.05
C PRO A 114 -3.37 -4.58 0.19
N PHE A 115 -2.21 -4.03 0.02
CA PHE A 115 -1.55 -3.25 1.06
C PHE A 115 -0.76 -2.11 0.42
N SER A 116 -0.42 -1.12 1.22
CA SER A 116 0.44 -0.01 0.77
C SER A 116 1.15 0.56 1.98
N THR A 117 2.43 0.90 1.82
CA THR A 117 3.18 1.50 2.92
C THR A 117 2.91 2.99 3.00
N THR A 118 3.27 3.57 4.13
CA THR A 118 3.25 5.02 4.29
C THR A 118 4.31 5.59 3.35
N PRO A 119 3.97 6.59 2.56
CA PRO A 119 4.95 7.16 1.62
C PRO A 119 6.12 7.80 2.34
N ILE A 120 7.31 7.66 1.75
CA ILE A 120 8.52 8.29 2.28
C ILE A 120 8.91 9.38 1.30
N THR A 121 8.91 10.62 1.73
CA THR A 121 9.25 11.75 0.88
C THR A 121 10.55 12.38 1.35
N LYS A 122 11.47 12.55 0.43
CA LYS A 122 12.75 13.22 0.72
C LYS A 122 13.16 14.08 -0.46
N THR A 123 13.94 15.10 -0.16
CA THR A 123 14.48 16.00 -1.18
C THR A 123 15.91 15.59 -1.51
N CYS A 124 16.19 15.53 -2.78
CA CYS A 124 17.52 15.16 -3.28
C CYS A 124 18.56 16.24 -3.02
#